data_e00cb9d4f0cef3e6135030132ac8bcc0
#
_entry.id   e00cb9d4f0cef3e6135030132ac8bcc0
#
_cell.length_a   1.000
_cell.length_b   1.000
_cell.length_c   1.000
_cell.angle_alpha   90.00
_cell.angle_beta   90.00
_cell.angle_gamma   90.00
#
_symmetry.space_group_name_H-M   'P 1'
#
loop_
_entity.id
_entity.type
_entity.pdbx_description
1 polymer ?
#
loop_
_entity_poly.entity_id
_entity_poly.type
_entity_poly.pdbx_seq_one_letter_code
_entity_poly.pdbx_strand_id
1 'polypeptide(L)'
;VIELIMDGVAAGRNWTVLKGNHDRMFDWFMQTPLRQDPHLQIGHSWLHPRLGGDKTLASYGIDASEGRRLYEVQREAFDAIPPAQIAFLRALPLTYQHANWFFVHAGIRPNIPLSEQLEDDLLWIREPFLSYQDRHPLMVVHGHTALDAPAHFGNRINLDGGAGYGRPLVPVALNEKTMRPLC
;
A
#
# COMPACT_ATOMS: atom_id res chain seq x y z
N VAL A 1 10.68 -8.55 4.49
CA VAL A 1 9.23 -8.71 4.20
C VAL A 1 9.01 -9.01 2.72
N ILE A 2 9.51 -8.19 1.79
CA ILE A 2 9.32 -8.39 0.34
C ILE A 2 9.78 -9.78 -0.08
N GLU A 3 11.00 -10.18 0.28
CA GLU A 3 11.56 -11.50 0.00
C GLU A 3 10.67 -12.65 0.50
N LEU A 4 10.22 -12.59 1.76
CA LEU A 4 9.29 -13.57 2.32
C LEU A 4 8.00 -13.73 1.51
N ILE A 5 7.47 -12.61 1.00
CA ILE A 5 6.25 -12.62 0.19
C ILE A 5 6.55 -13.22 -1.19
N MET A 6 7.64 -12.82 -1.82
CA MET A 6 8.08 -13.36 -3.11
C MET A 6 8.29 -14.88 -3.04
N ASP A 7 8.99 -15.35 -1.99
CA ASP A 7 9.23 -16.78 -1.77
C ASP A 7 7.93 -17.55 -1.54
N GLY A 8 6.99 -16.96 -0.77
CA GLY A 8 5.69 -17.57 -0.54
C GLY A 8 4.87 -17.70 -1.82
N VAL A 9 4.86 -16.67 -2.66
CA VAL A 9 4.17 -16.69 -3.97
C VAL A 9 4.86 -17.70 -4.90
N ALA A 10 6.18 -17.71 -4.97
CA ALA A 10 6.95 -18.66 -5.77
C ALA A 10 6.75 -20.12 -5.31
N ALA A 11 6.56 -20.34 -4.01
CA ALA A 11 6.23 -21.65 -3.44
C ALA A 11 4.76 -22.07 -3.67
N GLY A 12 3.99 -21.31 -4.43
CA GLY A 12 2.59 -21.62 -4.77
C GLY A 12 1.59 -21.39 -3.63
N ARG A 13 1.95 -20.58 -2.62
CA ARG A 13 0.97 -20.17 -1.60
C ARG A 13 -0.13 -19.34 -2.23
N ASN A 14 -1.37 -19.61 -1.86
CA ASN A 14 -2.53 -18.87 -2.36
C ASN A 14 -2.63 -17.48 -1.71
N TRP A 15 -1.67 -16.64 -2.02
CA TRP A 15 -1.59 -15.25 -1.56
C TRP A 15 -1.84 -14.29 -2.70
N THR A 16 -2.70 -13.31 -2.47
CA THR A 16 -2.84 -12.14 -3.34
C THR A 16 -2.31 -10.92 -2.58
N VAL A 17 -1.29 -10.31 -3.13
CA VAL A 17 -0.65 -9.11 -2.56
C VAL A 17 -1.05 -7.92 -3.41
N LEU A 18 -1.58 -6.87 -2.78
CA LEU A 18 -1.98 -5.66 -3.47
C LEU A 18 -0.92 -4.57 -3.34
N LYS A 19 -0.79 -3.77 -4.39
CA LYS A 19 0.05 -2.58 -4.40
C LYS A 19 -0.53 -1.50 -3.50
N GLY A 20 0.29 -0.95 -2.61
CA GLY A 20 -0.01 0.27 -1.88
C GLY A 20 0.73 1.49 -2.45
N ASN A 21 0.36 2.67 -1.96
CA ASN A 21 1.03 3.91 -2.36
C ASN A 21 2.52 3.92 -1.98
N HIS A 22 2.92 3.28 -0.88
CA HIS A 22 4.33 3.16 -0.49
C HIS A 22 5.12 2.27 -1.45
N ASP A 23 4.51 1.21 -2.00
CA ASP A 23 5.14 0.37 -3.03
C ASP A 23 5.35 1.16 -4.33
N ARG A 24 4.37 1.98 -4.72
CA ARG A 24 4.50 2.91 -5.86
C ARG A 24 5.61 3.93 -5.63
N MET A 25 5.68 4.54 -4.45
CA MET A 25 6.72 5.52 -4.12
C MET A 25 8.11 4.87 -4.13
N PHE A 26 8.23 3.65 -3.64
CA PHE A 26 9.50 2.91 -3.68
C PHE A 26 9.90 2.59 -5.13
N ASP A 27 9.00 2.06 -5.96
CA ASP A 27 9.28 1.83 -7.39
C ASP A 27 9.68 3.13 -8.10
N TRP A 28 9.01 4.25 -7.83
CA TRP A 28 9.31 5.54 -8.45
C TRP A 28 10.64 6.13 -7.96
N PHE A 29 11.01 5.91 -6.71
CA PHE A 29 12.34 6.25 -6.20
C PHE A 29 13.45 5.48 -6.95
N MET A 30 13.18 4.25 -7.36
CA MET A 30 14.10 3.40 -8.15
C MET A 30 14.04 3.66 -9.66
N GLN A 31 13.47 4.78 -10.12
CA GLN A 31 13.44 5.14 -11.55
C GLN A 31 14.46 6.24 -11.88
N THR A 32 14.90 6.27 -13.14
CA THR A 32 15.75 7.34 -13.68
C THR A 32 15.07 7.97 -14.89
N PRO A 33 14.76 9.28 -14.86
CA PRO A 33 14.94 10.18 -13.73
C PRO A 33 14.06 9.80 -12.53
N LEU A 34 14.52 10.19 -11.34
CA LEU A 34 13.76 9.98 -10.09
C LEU A 34 12.37 10.63 -10.20
N ARG A 35 11.35 9.88 -9.83
CA ARG A 35 9.97 10.38 -9.77
C ARG A 35 9.52 10.55 -8.33
N GLN A 36 8.81 11.63 -8.08
CA GLN A 36 8.13 11.86 -6.82
C GLN A 36 6.62 11.74 -6.98
N ASP A 37 5.97 11.23 -5.96
CA ASP A 37 4.53 11.10 -5.96
C ASP A 37 3.88 12.49 -5.77
N PRO A 38 2.93 12.91 -6.63
CA PRO A 38 2.31 14.23 -6.56
C PRO A 38 1.46 14.44 -5.29
N HIS A 39 1.09 13.37 -4.58
CA HIS A 39 0.38 13.46 -3.31
C HIS A 39 1.28 13.81 -2.12
N LEU A 40 2.59 13.81 -2.31
CA LEU A 40 3.51 14.24 -1.27
C LEU A 40 3.44 15.77 -1.09
N GLN A 41 3.53 16.22 0.15
CA GLN A 41 3.61 17.64 0.45
C GLN A 41 4.87 18.24 -0.18
N ILE A 42 4.79 19.51 -0.56
CA ILE A 42 5.93 20.26 -1.10
C ILE A 42 7.11 20.17 -0.13
N GLY A 43 8.29 19.83 -0.64
CA GLY A 43 9.51 19.65 0.15
C GLY A 43 9.66 18.29 0.82
N HIS A 44 8.65 17.41 0.75
CA HIS A 44 8.78 16.04 1.22
C HIS A 44 9.15 15.11 0.06
N SER A 45 10.09 14.21 0.31
CA SER A 45 10.37 13.05 -0.55
C SER A 45 9.86 11.77 0.12
N TRP A 46 9.87 10.66 -0.60
CA TRP A 46 9.56 9.34 -0.02
C TRP A 46 10.42 9.00 1.20
N LEU A 47 11.65 9.54 1.27
CA LEU A 47 12.57 9.35 2.41
C LEU A 47 12.18 10.15 3.66
N HIS A 48 11.15 10.98 3.61
CA HIS A 48 10.71 11.72 4.79
C HIS A 48 10.33 10.75 5.93
N PRO A 49 10.76 10.99 7.20
CA PRO A 49 10.57 10.05 8.32
C PRO A 49 9.14 9.60 8.56
N ARG A 50 8.15 10.44 8.24
CA ARG A 50 6.72 10.08 8.35
C ARG A 50 6.26 9.08 7.29
N LEU A 51 7.03 8.88 6.22
CA LEU A 51 6.72 7.96 5.12
C LEU A 51 7.48 6.64 5.24
N GLY A 52 8.56 6.60 6.03
CA GLY A 52 9.32 5.39 6.34
C GLY A 52 10.18 4.84 5.19
N GLY A 53 10.37 5.61 4.11
CA GLY A 53 11.30 5.25 3.04
C GLY A 53 12.74 5.16 3.52
N ASP A 54 13.15 6.03 4.45
CA ASP A 54 14.41 5.97 5.16
C ASP A 54 14.61 4.63 5.88
N LYS A 55 13.59 4.14 6.59
CA LYS A 55 13.61 2.84 7.27
C LYS A 55 13.63 1.67 6.29
N THR A 56 12.92 1.82 5.18
CA THR A 56 12.96 0.83 4.11
C THR A 56 14.39 0.70 3.58
N LEU A 57 15.07 1.80 3.24
CA LEU A 57 16.44 1.78 2.76
C LEU A 57 17.42 1.29 3.83
N ALA A 58 17.21 1.63 5.10
CA ALA A 58 18.02 1.12 6.21
C ALA A 58 17.97 -0.42 6.31
N SER A 59 16.84 -1.07 5.94
CA SER A 59 16.74 -2.53 5.89
C SER A 59 17.62 -3.19 4.82
N TYR A 60 18.12 -2.41 3.86
CA TYR A 60 19.12 -2.80 2.86
C TYR A 60 20.54 -2.31 3.21
N GLY A 61 20.74 -1.76 4.41
CA GLY A 61 22.02 -1.24 4.86
C GLY A 61 22.37 0.16 4.32
N ILE A 62 21.38 0.89 3.78
CA ILE A 62 21.60 2.21 3.18
C ILE A 62 21.22 3.28 4.19
N ASP A 63 22.15 4.20 4.47
CA ASP A 63 21.89 5.38 5.24
C ASP A 63 21.17 6.44 4.38
N ALA A 64 19.96 6.81 4.77
CA ALA A 64 19.16 7.86 4.14
C ALA A 64 18.90 9.02 5.10
N SER A 65 19.84 9.29 6.01
CA SER A 65 19.74 10.36 6.99
C SER A 65 19.61 11.76 6.34
N GLU A 66 19.03 12.68 7.08
CA GLU A 66 18.84 14.07 6.66
C GLU A 66 20.19 14.72 6.30
N GLY A 67 20.21 15.48 5.21
CA GLY A 67 21.40 16.16 4.70
C GLY A 67 22.16 15.39 3.62
N ARG A 68 21.89 14.11 3.41
CA ARG A 68 22.47 13.37 2.29
C ARG A 68 21.82 13.77 0.97
N ARG A 69 22.62 13.82 -0.08
CA ARG A 69 22.12 14.11 -1.43
C ARG A 69 21.30 12.96 -1.97
N LEU A 70 20.07 13.25 -2.40
CA LEU A 70 19.10 12.23 -2.83
C LEU A 70 19.64 11.31 -3.94
N TYR A 71 20.43 11.84 -4.89
CA TYR A 71 21.01 11.05 -5.97
C TYR A 71 22.09 10.05 -5.48
N GLU A 72 22.81 10.39 -4.39
CA GLU A 72 23.80 9.50 -3.78
C GLU A 72 23.10 8.31 -3.12
N VAL A 73 22.07 8.61 -2.34
CA VAL A 73 21.22 7.59 -1.70
C VAL A 73 20.56 6.69 -2.75
N GLN A 74 20.04 7.28 -3.84
CA GLN A 74 19.45 6.49 -4.93
C GLN A 74 20.47 5.57 -5.61
N ARG A 75 21.68 6.05 -5.86
CA ARG A 75 22.74 5.23 -6.45
C ARG A 75 23.08 4.04 -5.55
N GLU A 76 23.25 4.27 -4.25
CA GLU A 76 23.46 3.18 -3.29
C GLU A 76 22.29 2.18 -3.29
N ALA A 77 21.06 2.69 -3.44
CA ALA A 77 19.87 1.84 -3.55
C ALA A 77 19.89 0.97 -4.81
N PHE A 78 20.32 1.50 -5.96
CA PHE A 78 20.50 0.69 -7.17
C PHE A 78 21.53 -0.42 -7.02
N ASP A 79 22.58 -0.19 -6.24
CA ASP A 79 23.63 -1.18 -6.01
C ASP A 79 23.21 -2.26 -4.99
N ALA A 80 22.39 -1.89 -3.98
CA ALA A 80 22.07 -2.78 -2.86
C ALA A 80 20.73 -3.53 -3.01
N ILE A 81 19.75 -2.94 -3.71
CA ILE A 81 18.40 -3.50 -3.79
C ILE A 81 18.27 -4.44 -4.99
N PRO A 82 17.91 -5.72 -4.78
CA PRO A 82 17.74 -6.67 -5.88
C PRO A 82 16.68 -6.19 -6.89
N PRO A 83 17.02 -6.09 -8.19
CA PRO A 83 16.08 -5.65 -9.22
C PRO A 83 14.78 -6.49 -9.28
N ALA A 84 14.84 -7.75 -8.90
CA ALA A 84 13.69 -8.65 -8.83
C ALA A 84 12.64 -8.18 -7.81
N GLN A 85 13.06 -7.58 -6.69
CA GLN A 85 12.12 -7.05 -5.69
C GLN A 85 11.37 -5.82 -6.23
N ILE A 86 12.05 -4.94 -6.96
CA ILE A 86 11.40 -3.78 -7.59
C ILE A 86 10.46 -4.23 -8.71
N ALA A 87 10.87 -5.20 -9.52
CA ALA A 87 10.01 -5.78 -10.54
C ALA A 87 8.77 -6.44 -9.94
N PHE A 88 8.91 -7.13 -8.81
CA PHE A 88 7.79 -7.71 -8.07
C PHE A 88 6.81 -6.62 -7.61
N LEU A 89 7.27 -5.58 -6.92
CA LEU A 89 6.42 -4.47 -6.46
C LEU A 89 5.71 -3.75 -7.62
N ARG A 90 6.41 -3.56 -8.73
CA ARG A 90 5.86 -2.96 -9.95
C ARG A 90 4.72 -3.79 -10.53
N ALA A 91 4.83 -5.11 -10.49
CA ALA A 91 3.87 -6.05 -11.05
C ALA A 91 2.67 -6.34 -10.13
N LEU A 92 2.66 -5.86 -8.88
CA LEU A 92 1.56 -6.09 -7.96
C LEU A 92 0.24 -5.54 -8.53
N PRO A 93 -0.87 -6.32 -8.45
CA PRO A 93 -2.19 -5.84 -8.81
C PRO A 93 -2.65 -4.72 -7.88
N LEU A 94 -3.46 -3.80 -8.41
CA LEU A 94 -4.05 -2.71 -7.64
C LEU A 94 -5.28 -3.14 -6.85
N THR A 95 -5.98 -4.16 -7.35
CA THR A 95 -7.25 -4.65 -6.80
C THR A 95 -7.33 -6.16 -6.89
N TYR A 96 -8.17 -6.73 -6.02
CA TYR A 96 -8.53 -8.13 -6.08
C TYR A 96 -10.02 -8.29 -5.76
N GLN A 97 -10.73 -9.05 -6.58
CA GLN A 97 -12.13 -9.37 -6.33
C GLN A 97 -12.30 -10.85 -6.00
N HIS A 98 -13.04 -11.13 -4.94
CA HIS A 98 -13.45 -12.47 -4.56
C HIS A 98 -14.90 -12.46 -4.08
N ALA A 99 -15.77 -13.20 -4.74
CA ALA A 99 -17.21 -13.19 -4.47
C ALA A 99 -17.76 -11.73 -4.42
N ASN A 100 -18.35 -11.32 -3.31
CA ASN A 100 -18.90 -9.97 -3.09
C ASN A 100 -17.90 -8.98 -2.47
N TRP A 101 -16.61 -9.33 -2.40
CA TRP A 101 -15.56 -8.51 -1.82
C TRP A 101 -14.69 -7.88 -2.89
N PHE A 102 -14.41 -6.60 -2.73
CA PHE A 102 -13.47 -5.86 -3.57
C PHE A 102 -12.35 -5.32 -2.69
N PHE A 103 -11.16 -5.88 -2.84
CA PHE A 103 -9.98 -5.51 -2.07
C PHE A 103 -9.18 -4.45 -2.82
N VAL A 104 -8.77 -3.41 -2.11
CA VAL A 104 -8.02 -2.28 -2.66
C VAL A 104 -7.18 -1.63 -1.55
N HIS A 105 -6.08 -0.96 -1.87
CA HIS A 105 -5.25 -0.32 -0.85
C HIS A 105 -5.97 0.82 -0.12
N ALA A 106 -6.39 1.87 -0.83
CA ALA A 106 -6.96 3.09 -0.20
C ALA A 106 -8.49 3.16 -0.28
N GLY A 107 -9.07 2.85 -1.42
CA GLY A 107 -10.50 2.94 -1.67
C GLY A 107 -10.83 3.07 -3.15
N ILE A 108 -12.04 3.49 -3.43
CA ILE A 108 -12.57 3.70 -4.79
C ILE A 108 -13.23 5.07 -4.89
N ARG A 109 -13.29 5.64 -6.07
CA ARG A 109 -14.11 6.83 -6.31
C ARG A 109 -15.58 6.40 -6.42
N PRO A 110 -16.47 6.90 -5.54
CA PRO A 110 -17.90 6.58 -5.60
C PRO A 110 -18.51 6.93 -6.94
N ASN A 111 -19.51 6.15 -7.37
CA ASN A 111 -20.26 6.34 -8.62
C ASN A 111 -19.44 6.18 -9.92
N ILE A 112 -18.20 5.73 -9.83
CA ILE A 112 -17.39 5.31 -10.98
C ILE A 112 -17.36 3.78 -11.02
N PRO A 113 -17.57 3.13 -12.18
CA PRO A 113 -17.45 1.68 -12.32
C PRO A 113 -16.12 1.15 -11.80
N LEU A 114 -16.12 -0.05 -11.19
CA LEU A 114 -14.90 -0.64 -10.64
C LEU A 114 -13.80 -0.85 -11.70
N SER A 115 -14.19 -1.08 -12.95
CA SER A 115 -13.27 -1.22 -14.09
C SER A 115 -12.68 0.10 -14.59
N GLU A 116 -13.21 1.24 -14.16
CA GLU A 116 -12.80 2.58 -14.60
C GLU A 116 -12.11 3.38 -13.48
N GLN A 117 -11.83 2.72 -12.37
CA GLN A 117 -11.11 3.34 -11.26
C GLN A 117 -9.68 3.68 -11.66
N LEU A 118 -9.24 4.88 -11.32
CA LEU A 118 -7.86 5.32 -11.59
C LEU A 118 -6.91 4.77 -10.53
N GLU A 119 -5.69 4.39 -10.94
CA GLU A 119 -4.63 3.95 -10.02
C GLU A 119 -4.45 4.92 -8.86
N ASP A 120 -4.50 6.22 -9.15
CA ASP A 120 -4.29 7.27 -8.17
C ASP A 120 -5.35 7.25 -7.06
N ASP A 121 -6.63 7.06 -7.42
CA ASP A 121 -7.71 6.89 -6.44
C ASP A 121 -7.52 5.58 -5.64
N LEU A 122 -7.22 4.47 -6.31
CA LEU A 122 -7.04 3.17 -5.66
C LEU A 122 -5.92 3.19 -4.61
N LEU A 123 -4.90 4.02 -4.79
CA LEU A 123 -3.72 4.10 -3.92
C LEU A 123 -3.76 5.23 -2.89
N TRP A 124 -4.55 6.30 -3.11
CA TRP A 124 -4.46 7.50 -2.28
C TRP A 124 -5.78 8.07 -1.78
N ILE A 125 -6.92 7.66 -2.33
CA ILE A 125 -8.19 8.29 -2.01
C ILE A 125 -8.51 8.24 -0.51
N ARG A 126 -8.99 9.37 0.01
CA ARG A 126 -9.66 9.49 1.30
C ARG A 126 -11.07 9.99 1.05
N GLU A 127 -11.22 11.28 0.78
CA GLU A 127 -12.50 11.85 0.39
C GLU A 127 -12.65 11.86 -1.15
N PRO A 128 -13.84 11.61 -1.66
CA PRO A 128 -15.13 11.43 -0.98
C PRO A 128 -15.43 9.99 -0.54
N PHE A 129 -14.51 9.04 -0.68
CA PHE A 129 -14.76 7.63 -0.38
C PHE A 129 -15.13 7.37 1.09
N LEU A 130 -14.40 8.00 2.02
CA LEU A 130 -14.58 7.76 3.46
C LEU A 130 -15.90 8.28 3.99
N SER A 131 -16.40 9.38 3.43
CA SER A 131 -17.69 10.00 3.81
C SER A 131 -18.90 9.47 3.04
N TYR A 132 -18.69 8.64 2.00
CA TYR A 132 -19.76 8.09 1.19
C TYR A 132 -20.59 7.08 1.97
N GLN A 133 -21.92 7.27 2.01
CA GLN A 133 -22.83 6.46 2.82
C GLN A 133 -23.64 5.44 2.02
N ASP A 134 -23.78 5.64 0.70
CA ASP A 134 -24.55 4.71 -0.12
C ASP A 134 -23.76 3.42 -0.36
N ARG A 135 -24.43 2.40 -0.85
CA ARG A 135 -23.82 1.12 -1.16
C ARG A 135 -22.92 1.21 -2.38
N HIS A 136 -21.76 0.61 -2.29
CA HIS A 136 -20.92 0.29 -3.44
C HIS A 136 -21.44 -0.97 -4.16
N PRO A 137 -21.06 -1.21 -5.42
CA PRO A 137 -21.43 -2.44 -6.14
C PRO A 137 -21.00 -3.73 -5.44
N LEU A 138 -19.87 -3.68 -4.72
CA LEU A 138 -19.33 -4.75 -3.89
C LEU A 138 -18.93 -4.17 -2.52
N MET A 139 -18.77 -5.03 -1.51
CA MET A 139 -18.21 -4.63 -0.24
C MET A 139 -16.71 -4.30 -0.40
N VAL A 140 -16.34 -3.05 -0.21
CA VAL A 140 -14.96 -2.58 -0.37
C VAL A 140 -14.16 -2.87 0.90
N VAL A 141 -13.06 -3.61 0.75
CA VAL A 141 -12.11 -3.90 1.84
C VAL A 141 -10.83 -3.12 1.57
N HIS A 142 -10.44 -2.27 2.51
CA HIS A 142 -9.35 -1.31 2.30
C HIS A 142 -8.50 -1.07 3.56
N GLY A 143 -7.43 -0.29 3.42
CA GLY A 143 -6.57 0.23 4.48
C GLY A 143 -6.24 1.71 4.27
N HIS A 144 -4.95 2.07 4.26
CA HIS A 144 -4.38 3.40 3.96
C HIS A 144 -4.75 4.52 4.95
N THR A 145 -5.94 4.51 5.49
CA THR A 145 -6.39 5.47 6.51
C THR A 145 -6.47 4.75 7.84
N ALA A 146 -5.39 4.84 8.63
CA ALA A 146 -5.24 4.10 9.87
C ALA A 146 -6.33 4.44 10.89
N LEU A 147 -6.91 3.41 11.48
CA LEU A 147 -7.82 3.45 12.61
C LEU A 147 -7.14 2.83 13.84
N ASP A 148 -7.80 2.86 14.99
CA ASP A 148 -7.30 2.16 16.19
C ASP A 148 -7.48 0.63 16.10
N ALA A 149 -8.48 0.19 15.34
CA ALA A 149 -8.77 -1.21 15.06
C ALA A 149 -9.52 -1.37 13.73
N PRO A 150 -9.50 -2.56 13.09
CA PRO A 150 -10.35 -2.85 11.95
C PRO A 150 -11.82 -2.55 12.22
N ALA A 151 -12.51 -1.92 11.27
CA ALA A 151 -13.88 -1.46 11.44
C ALA A 151 -14.74 -1.66 10.19
N HIS A 152 -16.04 -1.94 10.42
CA HIS A 152 -17.06 -2.11 9.39
C HIS A 152 -17.98 -0.89 9.36
N PHE A 153 -18.15 -0.27 8.19
CA PHE A 153 -18.91 0.97 7.99
C PHE A 153 -20.22 0.77 7.20
N GLY A 154 -20.68 -0.47 7.03
CA GLY A 154 -21.90 -0.77 6.26
C GLY A 154 -21.64 -1.01 4.77
N ASN A 155 -20.94 -0.10 4.10
CA ASN A 155 -20.59 -0.18 2.68
C ASN A 155 -19.12 -0.51 2.41
N ARG A 156 -18.28 -0.47 3.43
CA ARG A 156 -16.84 -0.75 3.37
C ARG A 156 -16.31 -1.31 4.68
N ILE A 157 -15.16 -1.96 4.62
CA ILE A 157 -14.40 -2.44 5.77
C ILE A 157 -12.99 -1.86 5.68
N ASN A 158 -12.56 -1.19 6.75
CA ASN A 158 -11.18 -0.74 6.89
C ASN A 158 -10.41 -1.71 7.78
N LEU A 159 -9.33 -2.29 7.27
CA LEU A 159 -8.48 -3.25 7.99
C LEU A 159 -7.20 -2.62 8.55
N ASP A 160 -6.94 -1.33 8.31
CA ASP A 160 -5.71 -0.67 8.74
C ASP A 160 -5.79 -0.28 10.22
N GLY A 161 -5.17 -1.09 11.07
CA GLY A 161 -4.98 -0.82 12.50
C GLY A 161 -3.77 0.05 12.81
N GLY A 162 -3.05 0.57 11.80
CA GLY A 162 -1.89 1.43 12.00
C GLY A 162 -0.59 0.67 12.31
N ALA A 163 -0.43 -0.54 11.79
CA ALA A 163 0.79 -1.34 11.99
C ALA A 163 2.06 -0.60 11.51
N GLY A 164 1.98 0.20 10.46
CA GLY A 164 3.07 1.06 9.99
C GLY A 164 3.50 2.15 10.99
N TYR A 165 2.68 2.43 12.00
CA TYR A 165 2.96 3.35 13.11
C TYR A 165 3.35 2.62 14.40
N GLY A 166 3.72 1.34 14.30
CA GLY A 166 4.15 0.54 15.45
C GLY A 166 3.02 -0.09 16.25
N ARG A 167 1.78 -0.06 15.78
CA ARG A 167 0.66 -0.76 16.38
C ARG A 167 0.65 -2.24 15.96
N PRO A 168 -0.04 -3.13 16.68
CA PRO A 168 -0.17 -4.52 16.27
C PRO A 168 -0.79 -4.67 14.87
N LEU A 169 -0.24 -5.58 14.06
CA LEU A 169 -0.90 -6.02 12.83
C LEU A 169 -2.04 -6.97 13.20
N VAL A 170 -3.27 -6.60 12.90
CA VAL A 170 -4.46 -7.39 13.23
C VAL A 170 -4.92 -8.16 11.98
N PRO A 171 -4.68 -9.47 11.89
CA PRO A 171 -5.24 -10.29 10.84
C PRO A 171 -6.75 -10.45 11.03
N VAL A 172 -7.49 -10.46 9.92
CA VAL A 172 -8.96 -10.52 9.93
C VAL A 172 -9.45 -11.64 9.02
N ALA A 173 -10.32 -12.50 9.55
CA ALA A 173 -11.07 -13.44 8.75
C ALA A 173 -12.35 -12.78 8.22
N LEU A 174 -12.54 -12.85 6.91
CA LEU A 174 -13.76 -12.40 6.23
C LEU A 174 -14.51 -13.63 5.69
N ASN A 175 -15.80 -13.67 5.92
CA ASN A 175 -16.71 -14.59 5.23
C ASN A 175 -17.93 -13.80 4.76
N GLU A 176 -18.82 -14.42 3.99
CA GLU A 176 -19.95 -13.73 3.34
C GLU A 176 -20.80 -12.84 4.27
N LYS A 177 -20.76 -13.02 5.57
CA LYS A 177 -21.63 -12.35 6.55
C LYS A 177 -20.87 -11.69 7.69
N THR A 178 -19.61 -12.01 7.92
CA THR A 178 -18.91 -11.58 9.13
C THR A 178 -17.47 -11.14 8.86
N MET A 179 -17.03 -10.20 9.66
CA MET A 179 -15.64 -9.81 9.82
C MET A 179 -15.22 -10.20 11.25
N ARG A 180 -14.16 -10.98 11.38
CA ARG A 180 -13.65 -11.42 12.70
C ARG A 180 -12.13 -11.24 12.77
N PRO A 181 -11.62 -10.39 13.68
CA PRO A 181 -10.21 -10.39 14.03
C PRO A 181 -9.74 -11.77 14.51
N LEU A 182 -8.49 -12.13 14.20
CA LEU A 182 -7.90 -13.43 14.51
C LEU A 182 -6.89 -13.35 15.68
N CYS A 183 -6.97 -12.36 16.53
CA CYS A 183 -6.14 -12.15 17.72
C CYS A 183 -6.97 -12.23 18.99
#